data_ab6f3e120be08855a6bb9113b288767d
#
_entry.id   ab6f3e120be08855a6bb9113b288767d
#
_cell.length_a   1.000
_cell.length_b   1.000
_cell.length_c   1.000
_cell.angle_alpha   90.00
_cell.angle_beta   90.00
_cell.angle_gamma   90.00
#
_symmetry.space_group_name_H-M   'P 1'
#
loop_
_entity.id
_entity.type
_entity.pdbx_description
1 polymer ?
#
loop_
_entity_poly.entity_id
_entity_poly.type
_entity_poly.pdbx_seq_one_letter_code
_entity_poly.pdbx_strand_id
1 'polypeptide(L)'
;MTPALIVDGLIVLAVLLALLSGWRNGALAAVLASIGVGAGVVLGIAVAPAALRLVDQPSLRLLLLVGILVLFVGIGQLIGSSLGGSVRDRMKARKTQRLDSVVGAVFQAFAALVVIWLISIPVATNLGGAAGQGLRDSRILSNLNSAAPAQVASLPNGVAAMLNESGLPPLVSPWQNSISTEEVEEPDPDVQDPELVRRMRPSIIHVLGDAEECSRRLMGSGFVAADDYVITNAHVVAGTQTVRLDTKLGLKDATVVYYNPDVDVAVLHSRDLGIDPLPWAQDPAQTGDDAMVMGFPHSGPFDAEMARVRDRITISGPDIYSHGHVERDSYTVRGSIQQGNSGGPLV
;
A
#
# COMPACT_ATOMS: atom_id res chain seq x y z
N MET A 1 4.02 -18.90 23.30
CA MET A 1 4.53 -18.89 21.91
C MET A 1 4.35 -17.48 21.38
N THR A 2 5.38 -16.88 20.82
CA THR A 2 5.25 -15.55 20.22
C THR A 2 4.41 -15.65 18.94
N PRO A 3 3.60 -14.63 18.60
CA PRO A 3 2.81 -14.61 17.35
C PRO A 3 3.65 -14.92 16.10
N ALA A 4 4.90 -14.45 16.06
CA ALA A 4 5.84 -14.71 14.98
C ALA A 4 6.16 -16.20 14.80
N LEU A 5 6.36 -16.94 15.89
CA LEU A 5 6.60 -18.39 15.83
C LEU A 5 5.40 -19.17 15.30
N ILE A 6 4.19 -18.73 15.60
CA ILE A 6 2.97 -19.33 15.04
C ILE A 6 2.91 -19.12 13.54
N VAL A 7 3.19 -17.90 13.08
CA VAL A 7 3.21 -17.57 11.64
C VAL A 7 4.30 -18.35 10.92
N ASP A 8 5.53 -18.39 11.45
CA ASP A 8 6.62 -19.17 10.87
C ASP A 8 6.26 -20.67 10.80
N GLY A 9 5.62 -21.20 11.85
CA GLY A 9 5.13 -22.58 11.87
C GLY A 9 4.06 -22.85 10.81
N LEU A 10 3.14 -21.91 10.59
CA LEU A 10 2.12 -22.02 9.53
C LEU A 10 2.75 -21.96 8.13
N ILE A 11 3.75 -21.10 7.92
CA ILE A 11 4.50 -21.03 6.66
C ILE A 11 5.21 -22.36 6.40
N VAL A 12 5.92 -22.91 7.39
CA VAL A 12 6.60 -24.21 7.27
C VAL A 12 5.60 -25.31 6.94
N LEU A 13 4.45 -25.35 7.63
CA LEU A 13 3.39 -26.31 7.36
C LEU A 13 2.86 -26.19 5.92
N ALA A 14 2.60 -24.97 5.45
CA ALA A 14 2.14 -24.71 4.09
C ALA A 14 3.16 -25.18 3.04
N VAL A 15 4.45 -24.92 3.27
CA VAL A 15 5.54 -25.37 2.39
C VAL A 15 5.66 -26.88 2.38
N LEU A 16 5.53 -27.53 3.54
CA LEU A 16 5.54 -29.01 3.62
C LEU A 16 4.36 -29.63 2.87
N LEU A 17 3.17 -29.04 3.00
CA LEU A 17 1.99 -29.48 2.25
C LEU A 17 2.18 -29.27 0.74
N ALA A 18 2.80 -28.15 0.33
CA ALA A 18 3.15 -27.89 -1.06
C ALA A 18 4.17 -28.89 -1.60
N LEU A 19 5.22 -29.21 -0.82
CA LEU A 19 6.18 -30.28 -1.13
C LEU A 19 5.50 -31.64 -1.36
N LEU A 20 4.63 -32.05 -0.46
CA LEU A 20 3.88 -33.29 -0.57
C LEU A 20 2.96 -33.30 -1.79
N SER A 21 2.29 -32.20 -2.05
CA SER A 21 1.42 -32.02 -3.23
C SER A 21 2.25 -32.14 -4.52
N GLY A 22 3.36 -31.41 -4.63
CA GLY A 22 4.24 -31.44 -5.78
C GLY A 22 4.87 -32.83 -6.01
N TRP A 23 5.24 -33.54 -4.93
CA TRP A 23 5.72 -34.92 -5.03
C TRP A 23 4.66 -35.88 -5.60
N ARG A 24 3.42 -35.72 -5.17
CA ARG A 24 2.30 -36.59 -5.62
C ARG A 24 1.89 -36.27 -7.06
N ASN A 25 1.82 -35.00 -7.42
CA ASN A 25 1.29 -34.54 -8.69
C ASN A 25 2.36 -34.47 -9.79
N GLY A 26 3.65 -34.29 -9.44
CA GLY A 26 4.78 -34.16 -10.36
C GLY A 26 4.99 -32.74 -10.92
N ALA A 27 6.11 -32.57 -11.62
CA ALA A 27 6.56 -31.26 -12.10
C ALA A 27 5.59 -30.63 -13.11
N LEU A 28 5.09 -31.40 -14.05
CA LEU A 28 4.23 -30.89 -15.09
C LEU A 28 2.88 -30.38 -14.52
N ALA A 29 2.31 -31.17 -13.58
CA ALA A 29 1.09 -30.75 -12.88
C ALA A 29 1.36 -29.54 -11.99
N ALA A 30 2.52 -29.47 -11.33
CA ALA A 30 2.90 -28.33 -10.51
C ALA A 30 3.04 -27.04 -11.33
N VAL A 31 3.71 -27.10 -12.49
CA VAL A 31 3.85 -25.94 -13.39
C VAL A 31 2.50 -25.47 -13.92
N LEU A 32 1.68 -26.38 -14.44
CA LEU A 32 0.35 -26.03 -14.95
C LEU A 32 -0.58 -25.52 -13.86
N ALA A 33 -0.50 -26.08 -12.63
CA ALA A 33 -1.23 -25.55 -11.47
C ALA A 33 -0.76 -24.14 -11.11
N SER A 34 0.55 -23.85 -11.15
CA SER A 34 1.08 -22.51 -10.87
C SER A 34 0.65 -21.47 -11.92
N ILE A 35 0.62 -21.86 -13.21
CA ILE A 35 0.07 -21.03 -14.28
C ILE A 35 -1.43 -20.78 -14.04
N GLY A 36 -2.17 -21.81 -13.63
CA GLY A 36 -3.58 -21.71 -13.29
C GLY A 36 -3.81 -20.77 -12.08
N VAL A 37 -2.99 -20.87 -11.05
CA VAL A 37 -3.01 -19.95 -9.90
C VAL A 37 -2.76 -18.51 -10.35
N GLY A 38 -1.74 -18.27 -11.18
CA GLY A 38 -1.44 -16.94 -11.73
C GLY A 38 -2.59 -16.37 -12.54
N ALA A 39 -3.19 -17.18 -13.42
CA ALA A 39 -4.39 -16.78 -14.18
C ALA A 39 -5.57 -16.50 -13.25
N GLY A 40 -5.75 -17.31 -12.20
CA GLY A 40 -6.80 -17.11 -11.19
C GLY A 40 -6.62 -15.80 -10.42
N VAL A 41 -5.40 -15.43 -10.05
CA VAL A 41 -5.09 -14.13 -9.40
C VAL A 41 -5.48 -12.98 -10.33
N VAL A 42 -5.04 -13.02 -11.59
CA VAL A 42 -5.33 -11.97 -12.59
C VAL A 42 -6.84 -11.82 -12.79
N LEU A 43 -7.56 -12.92 -12.95
CA LEU A 43 -9.02 -12.91 -13.11
C LEU A 43 -9.72 -12.43 -11.85
N GLY A 44 -9.25 -12.86 -10.66
CA GLY A 44 -9.79 -12.42 -9.37
C GLY A 44 -9.66 -10.91 -9.20
N ILE A 45 -8.48 -10.35 -9.50
CA ILE A 45 -8.24 -8.89 -9.45
C ILE A 45 -9.13 -8.16 -10.48
N ALA A 46 -9.29 -8.69 -11.68
CA ALA A 46 -10.11 -8.06 -12.73
C ALA A 46 -11.61 -8.04 -12.36
N VAL A 47 -12.11 -9.06 -11.67
CA VAL A 47 -13.52 -9.18 -11.26
C VAL A 47 -13.80 -8.46 -9.94
N ALA A 48 -12.82 -8.35 -9.05
CA ALA A 48 -12.97 -7.79 -7.71
C ALA A 48 -13.63 -6.39 -7.70
N PRO A 49 -13.24 -5.39 -8.53
CA PRO A 49 -13.84 -4.06 -8.49
C PRO A 49 -15.34 -4.05 -8.75
N ALA A 50 -15.82 -4.91 -9.65
CA ALA A 50 -17.24 -5.02 -9.96
C ALA A 50 -18.05 -5.59 -8.78
N ALA A 51 -17.49 -6.60 -8.09
CA ALA A 51 -18.14 -7.21 -6.94
C ALA A 51 -18.08 -6.32 -5.69
N LEU A 52 -16.98 -5.58 -5.47
CA LEU A 52 -16.81 -4.70 -4.32
C LEU A 52 -17.75 -3.49 -4.33
N ARG A 53 -18.23 -3.08 -5.51
CA ARG A 53 -19.26 -2.01 -5.65
C ARG A 53 -20.62 -2.41 -5.06
N LEU A 54 -20.88 -3.70 -4.86
CA LEU A 54 -22.14 -4.22 -4.32
C LEU A 54 -22.19 -4.21 -2.78
N VAL A 55 -21.10 -3.83 -2.13
CA VAL A 55 -20.96 -3.91 -0.66
C VAL A 55 -20.42 -2.60 -0.13
N ASP A 56 -21.12 -1.98 0.83
CA ASP A 56 -20.73 -0.68 1.41
C ASP A 56 -19.83 -0.82 2.65
N GLN A 57 -19.93 -1.93 3.38
CA GLN A 57 -19.17 -2.14 4.61
C GLN A 57 -17.70 -2.52 4.34
N PRO A 58 -16.69 -1.78 4.89
CA PRO A 58 -15.28 -2.04 4.64
C PRO A 58 -14.81 -3.46 5.02
N SER A 59 -15.29 -3.98 6.15
CA SER A 59 -14.96 -5.36 6.61
C SER A 59 -15.49 -6.44 5.68
N LEU A 60 -16.69 -6.26 5.13
CA LEU A 60 -17.28 -7.17 4.14
C LEU A 60 -16.58 -7.06 2.79
N ARG A 61 -16.09 -5.88 2.39
CA ARG A 61 -15.30 -5.70 1.16
C ARG A 61 -14.02 -6.52 1.22
N LEU A 62 -13.30 -6.49 2.34
CA LEU A 62 -12.09 -7.29 2.51
C LEU A 62 -12.39 -8.79 2.43
N LEU A 63 -13.42 -9.25 3.14
CA LEU A 63 -13.83 -10.64 3.11
C LEU A 63 -14.22 -11.10 1.70
N LEU A 64 -14.95 -10.26 0.97
CA LEU A 64 -15.38 -10.53 -0.41
C LEU A 64 -14.17 -10.58 -1.36
N LEU A 65 -13.22 -9.65 -1.24
CA LEU A 65 -11.99 -9.64 -2.02
C LEU A 65 -11.18 -10.94 -1.81
N VAL A 66 -10.95 -11.30 -0.55
CA VAL A 66 -10.25 -12.54 -0.20
C VAL A 66 -11.01 -13.76 -0.73
N GLY A 67 -12.34 -13.79 -0.59
CA GLY A 67 -13.18 -14.86 -1.10
C GLY A 67 -13.10 -15.02 -2.62
N ILE A 68 -13.12 -13.93 -3.36
CA ILE A 68 -12.96 -13.92 -4.83
C ILE A 68 -11.59 -14.45 -5.22
N LEU A 69 -10.53 -13.94 -4.60
CA LEU A 69 -9.17 -14.41 -4.89
C LEU A 69 -9.00 -15.91 -4.59
N VAL A 70 -9.47 -16.37 -3.43
CA VAL A 70 -9.41 -17.80 -3.05
C VAL A 70 -10.19 -18.66 -4.04
N LEU A 71 -11.35 -18.21 -4.48
CA LEU A 71 -12.18 -18.93 -5.45
C LEU A 71 -11.48 -19.07 -6.82
N PHE A 72 -11.01 -17.95 -7.39
CA PHE A 72 -10.37 -17.98 -8.71
C PHE A 72 -9.03 -18.69 -8.70
N VAL A 73 -8.24 -18.52 -7.64
CA VAL A 73 -6.98 -19.25 -7.41
C VAL A 73 -7.25 -20.75 -7.28
N GLY A 74 -8.27 -21.13 -6.50
CA GLY A 74 -8.66 -22.53 -6.34
C GLY A 74 -9.11 -23.17 -7.65
N ILE A 75 -9.95 -22.49 -8.44
CA ILE A 75 -10.39 -22.96 -9.76
C ILE A 75 -9.18 -23.10 -10.70
N GLY A 76 -8.32 -22.08 -10.78
CA GLY A 76 -7.12 -22.12 -11.62
C GLY A 76 -6.17 -23.26 -11.25
N GLN A 77 -5.96 -23.48 -9.94
CA GLN A 77 -5.16 -24.60 -9.44
C GLN A 77 -5.77 -25.97 -9.79
N LEU A 78 -7.07 -26.13 -9.64
CA LEU A 78 -7.77 -27.37 -10.00
C LEU A 78 -7.66 -27.69 -11.48
N ILE A 79 -7.89 -26.71 -12.35
CA ILE A 79 -7.77 -26.88 -13.79
C ILE A 79 -6.32 -27.22 -14.18
N GLY A 80 -5.35 -26.47 -13.67
CA GLY A 80 -3.94 -26.69 -13.98
C GLY A 80 -3.46 -28.07 -13.52
N SER A 81 -3.80 -28.48 -12.29
CA SER A 81 -3.40 -29.77 -11.74
C SER A 81 -4.06 -30.97 -12.46
N SER A 82 -5.33 -30.86 -12.87
CA SER A 82 -6.03 -31.91 -13.61
C SER A 82 -5.45 -32.11 -15.02
N LEU A 83 -5.12 -31.00 -15.71
CA LEU A 83 -4.44 -31.06 -17.02
C LEU A 83 -3.06 -31.70 -16.90
N GLY A 84 -2.28 -31.32 -15.88
CA GLY A 84 -0.94 -31.88 -15.66
C GLY A 84 -0.95 -33.35 -15.25
N GLY A 85 -1.92 -33.75 -14.42
CA GLY A 85 -2.08 -35.16 -14.00
C GLY A 85 -2.33 -36.09 -15.16
N SER A 86 -3.17 -35.70 -16.10
CA SER A 86 -3.48 -36.51 -17.30
C SER A 86 -2.25 -36.76 -18.19
N VAL A 87 -1.25 -35.87 -18.19
CA VAL A 87 0.00 -36.06 -18.92
C VAL A 87 0.95 -36.99 -18.15
N ARG A 88 1.01 -36.88 -16.80
CA ARG A 88 1.80 -37.75 -15.95
C ARG A 88 1.40 -39.22 -16.08
N ASP A 89 0.11 -39.52 -16.19
CA ASP A 89 -0.43 -40.88 -16.32
C ASP A 89 0.05 -41.60 -17.58
N ARG A 90 0.54 -40.84 -18.57
CA ARG A 90 1.16 -41.36 -19.81
C ARG A 90 2.64 -41.72 -19.66
N MET A 91 3.28 -41.37 -18.54
CA MET A 91 4.68 -41.68 -18.29
C MET A 91 4.85 -43.15 -17.83
N LYS A 92 5.49 -43.98 -18.65
CA LYS A 92 5.67 -45.43 -18.38
C LYS A 92 6.91 -45.78 -17.54
N ALA A 93 7.94 -44.92 -17.49
CA ALA A 93 9.20 -45.23 -16.83
C ALA A 93 9.24 -44.75 -15.38
N ARG A 94 9.47 -45.66 -14.42
CA ARG A 94 9.57 -45.35 -12.99
C ARG A 94 10.63 -44.31 -12.62
N LYS A 95 11.77 -44.27 -13.34
CA LYS A 95 12.84 -43.29 -13.10
C LYS A 95 12.40 -41.88 -13.49
N THR A 96 11.69 -41.74 -14.60
CA THR A 96 11.12 -40.46 -15.07
C THR A 96 10.06 -39.94 -14.11
N GLN A 97 9.20 -40.82 -13.59
CA GLN A 97 8.17 -40.45 -12.60
C GLN A 97 8.78 -39.94 -11.27
N ARG A 98 9.90 -40.58 -10.81
CA ARG A 98 10.58 -40.12 -9.59
C ARG A 98 11.23 -38.76 -9.77
N LEU A 99 11.90 -38.55 -10.91
CA LEU A 99 12.51 -37.25 -11.23
C LEU A 99 11.44 -36.15 -11.33
N ASP A 100 10.34 -36.44 -12.03
CA ASP A 100 9.18 -35.57 -12.13
C ASP A 100 8.60 -35.23 -10.75
N SER A 101 8.53 -36.19 -9.82
CA SER A 101 8.08 -35.98 -8.45
C SER A 101 9.01 -35.06 -7.66
N VAL A 102 10.32 -35.24 -7.75
CA VAL A 102 11.32 -34.39 -7.05
C VAL A 102 11.24 -32.96 -7.55
N VAL A 103 11.28 -32.79 -8.87
CA VAL A 103 11.19 -31.46 -9.49
C VAL A 103 9.87 -30.79 -9.15
N GLY A 104 8.76 -31.55 -9.18
CA GLY A 104 7.44 -31.05 -8.79
C GLY A 104 7.36 -30.60 -7.33
N ALA A 105 7.96 -31.36 -6.42
CA ALA A 105 8.00 -31.01 -5.00
C ALA A 105 8.76 -29.69 -4.77
N VAL A 106 9.97 -29.57 -5.34
CA VAL A 106 10.78 -28.36 -5.18
C VAL A 106 10.08 -27.14 -5.80
N PHE A 107 9.54 -27.31 -7.00
CA PHE A 107 8.85 -26.23 -7.70
C PHE A 107 7.61 -25.75 -6.92
N GLN A 108 6.78 -26.68 -6.42
CA GLN A 108 5.56 -26.33 -5.69
C GLN A 108 5.86 -25.66 -4.35
N ALA A 109 6.93 -26.10 -3.66
CA ALA A 109 7.39 -25.43 -2.43
C ALA A 109 7.87 -24.01 -2.70
N PHE A 110 8.65 -23.82 -3.75
CA PHE A 110 9.11 -22.50 -4.18
C PHE A 110 7.93 -21.59 -4.56
N ALA A 111 7.00 -22.09 -5.37
CA ALA A 111 5.80 -21.33 -5.77
C ALA A 111 4.95 -20.93 -4.55
N ALA A 112 4.78 -21.84 -3.58
CA ALA A 112 4.07 -21.53 -2.34
C ALA A 112 4.76 -20.42 -1.52
N LEU A 113 6.08 -20.47 -1.39
CA LEU A 113 6.86 -19.42 -0.72
C LEU A 113 6.71 -18.07 -1.41
N VAL A 114 6.79 -18.03 -2.75
CA VAL A 114 6.61 -16.80 -3.53
C VAL A 114 5.20 -16.21 -3.32
N VAL A 115 4.15 -17.05 -3.38
CA VAL A 115 2.77 -16.60 -3.16
C VAL A 115 2.60 -16.05 -1.74
N ILE A 116 3.07 -16.78 -0.71
CA ILE A 116 3.00 -16.34 0.68
C ILE A 116 3.74 -15.01 0.85
N TRP A 117 4.92 -14.86 0.27
CA TRP A 117 5.69 -13.63 0.30
C TRP A 117 4.95 -12.46 -0.37
N LEU A 118 4.38 -12.66 -1.56
CA LEU A 118 3.65 -11.62 -2.30
C LEU A 118 2.42 -11.11 -1.53
N ILE A 119 1.69 -11.99 -0.85
CA ILE A 119 0.48 -11.61 -0.11
C ILE A 119 0.76 -11.20 1.35
N SER A 120 1.97 -11.44 1.85
CA SER A 120 2.31 -11.18 3.25
C SER A 120 2.19 -9.70 3.63
N ILE A 121 2.62 -8.78 2.76
CA ILE A 121 2.54 -7.33 2.99
C ILE A 121 1.09 -6.86 3.03
N PRO A 122 0.27 -7.09 1.99
CA PRO A 122 -1.15 -6.69 2.04
C PRO A 122 -1.90 -7.24 3.26
N VAL A 123 -1.59 -8.48 3.65
CA VAL A 123 -2.25 -9.10 4.80
C VAL A 123 -1.75 -8.52 6.11
N ALA A 124 -0.43 -8.33 6.27
CA ALA A 124 0.17 -7.78 7.50
C ALA A 124 -0.27 -6.35 7.81
N THR A 125 -0.57 -5.56 6.79
CA THR A 125 -1.00 -4.16 6.95
C THR A 125 -2.49 -4.03 7.29
N ASN A 126 -3.31 -4.97 6.79
CA ASN A 126 -4.75 -4.95 7.04
C ASN A 126 -5.18 -5.76 8.27
N LEU A 127 -4.32 -6.64 8.80
CA LEU A 127 -4.56 -7.37 10.03
C LEU A 127 -3.99 -6.63 11.24
N GLY A 128 -4.88 -6.20 12.14
CA GLY A 128 -4.51 -5.69 13.46
C GLY A 128 -4.18 -6.80 14.47
N GLY A 129 -3.73 -6.40 15.67
CA GLY A 129 -3.51 -7.29 16.80
C GLY A 129 -2.37 -8.30 16.61
N ALA A 130 -2.44 -9.42 17.34
CA ALA A 130 -1.37 -10.43 17.38
C ALA A 130 -1.08 -11.09 16.02
N ALA A 131 -2.07 -11.20 15.13
CA ALA A 131 -1.89 -11.81 13.82
C ALA A 131 -1.05 -10.91 12.89
N GLY A 132 -1.35 -9.60 12.85
CA GLY A 132 -0.56 -8.64 12.09
C GLY A 132 0.87 -8.50 12.63
N GLN A 133 1.03 -8.47 13.95
CA GLN A 133 2.36 -8.48 14.58
C GLN A 133 3.14 -9.75 14.22
N GLY A 134 2.51 -10.92 14.29
CA GLY A 134 3.16 -12.18 13.94
C GLY A 134 3.67 -12.22 12.50
N LEU A 135 2.93 -11.65 11.55
CA LEU A 135 3.39 -11.52 10.16
C LEU A 135 4.56 -10.54 10.04
N ARG A 136 4.51 -9.39 10.71
CA ARG A 136 5.59 -8.39 10.70
C ARG A 136 6.89 -8.92 11.31
N ASP A 137 6.79 -9.69 12.40
CA ASP A 137 7.93 -10.22 13.14
C ASP A 137 8.40 -11.59 12.64
N SER A 138 7.82 -12.12 11.55
CA SER A 138 8.18 -13.41 10.97
C SER A 138 9.61 -13.39 10.41
N ARG A 139 10.45 -14.31 10.89
CA ARG A 139 11.83 -14.47 10.43
C ARG A 139 11.90 -15.04 9.01
N ILE A 140 10.99 -15.93 8.66
CA ILE A 140 10.96 -16.51 7.31
C ILE A 140 10.65 -15.43 6.28
N LEU A 141 9.65 -14.60 6.52
CA LEU A 141 9.26 -13.54 5.61
C LEU A 141 10.34 -12.45 5.50
N SER A 142 10.93 -12.04 6.63
CA SER A 142 12.06 -11.10 6.65
C SER A 142 13.25 -11.61 5.84
N ASN A 143 13.65 -12.89 6.01
CA ASN A 143 14.71 -13.50 5.24
C ASN A 143 14.38 -13.62 3.74
N LEU A 144 13.14 -13.94 3.38
CA LEU A 144 12.71 -13.96 1.98
C LEU A 144 12.80 -12.57 1.35
N ASN A 145 12.39 -11.54 2.07
CA ASN A 145 12.45 -10.16 1.59
C ASN A 145 13.89 -9.69 1.39
N SER A 146 14.80 -10.02 2.31
CA SER A 146 16.23 -9.67 2.20
C SER A 146 16.96 -10.47 1.12
N ALA A 147 16.51 -11.69 0.81
CA ALA A 147 17.08 -12.54 -0.24
C ALA A 147 16.51 -12.24 -1.63
N ALA A 148 15.44 -11.48 -1.73
CA ALA A 148 14.81 -11.14 -3.01
C ALA A 148 15.74 -10.23 -3.85
N PRO A 149 15.97 -10.56 -5.14
CA PRO A 149 16.69 -9.67 -6.05
C PRO A 149 16.02 -8.28 -6.13
N ALA A 150 16.81 -7.23 -6.29
CA ALA A 150 16.31 -5.84 -6.32
C ALA A 150 15.18 -5.63 -7.35
N GLN A 151 15.22 -6.35 -8.48
CA GLN A 151 14.21 -6.26 -9.55
C GLN A 151 12.82 -6.79 -9.13
N VAL A 152 12.76 -7.69 -8.15
CA VAL A 152 11.50 -8.30 -7.69
C VAL A 152 11.14 -7.91 -6.25
N ALA A 153 12.06 -7.30 -5.53
CA ALA A 153 11.84 -6.88 -4.14
C ALA A 153 10.67 -5.88 -3.99
N SER A 154 10.36 -5.12 -5.04
CA SER A 154 9.23 -4.18 -5.08
C SER A 154 7.88 -4.84 -5.40
N LEU A 155 7.84 -6.10 -5.87
CA LEU A 155 6.58 -6.76 -6.27
C LEU A 155 5.54 -6.84 -5.15
N PRO A 156 5.87 -7.18 -3.90
CA PRO A 156 4.88 -7.19 -2.82
C PRO A 156 4.30 -5.80 -2.55
N ASN A 157 5.11 -4.73 -2.67
CA ASN A 157 4.66 -3.35 -2.56
C ASN A 157 3.77 -2.96 -3.76
N GLY A 158 4.11 -3.42 -4.96
CA GLY A 158 3.28 -3.25 -6.16
C GLY A 158 1.90 -3.89 -6.00
N VAL A 159 1.83 -5.13 -5.48
CA VAL A 159 0.56 -5.80 -5.15
C VAL A 159 -0.21 -5.00 -4.09
N ALA A 160 0.49 -4.51 -3.07
CA ALA A 160 -0.09 -3.67 -2.04
C ALA A 160 -0.65 -2.35 -2.61
N ALA A 161 0.09 -1.68 -3.51
CA ALA A 161 -0.35 -0.46 -4.19
C ALA A 161 -1.59 -0.69 -5.06
N MET A 162 -1.65 -1.79 -5.82
CA MET A 162 -2.85 -2.17 -6.60
C MET A 162 -4.08 -2.40 -5.70
N LEU A 163 -3.87 -2.95 -4.50
CA LEU A 163 -4.95 -3.12 -3.53
C LEU A 163 -5.38 -1.80 -2.89
N ASN A 164 -4.46 -0.85 -2.67
CA ASN A 164 -4.77 0.50 -2.19
C ASN A 164 -5.64 1.30 -3.16
N GLU A 165 -5.45 1.12 -4.47
CA GLU A 165 -6.33 1.72 -5.48
C GLU A 165 -7.79 1.25 -5.35
N SER A 166 -8.01 0.14 -4.64
CA SER A 166 -9.35 -0.40 -4.33
C SER A 166 -10.00 0.26 -3.10
N GLY A 167 -9.40 1.32 -2.51
CA GLY A 167 -9.92 2.01 -1.32
C GLY A 167 -9.45 1.41 0.02
N LEU A 168 -8.40 0.60 0.01
CA LEU A 168 -7.72 0.16 1.24
C LEU A 168 -6.71 1.24 1.71
N PRO A 169 -6.47 1.38 3.02
CA PRO A 169 -5.52 2.36 3.53
C PRO A 169 -4.09 2.12 2.99
N PRO A 170 -3.27 3.18 2.83
CA PRO A 170 -1.93 3.09 2.27
C PRO A 170 -1.06 2.09 3.04
N LEU A 171 -0.43 1.18 2.29
CA LEU A 171 0.32 0.07 2.84
C LEU A 171 1.80 0.43 2.96
N VAL A 172 2.26 0.68 4.18
CA VAL A 172 3.68 0.80 4.49
C VAL A 172 4.26 -0.60 4.62
N SER A 173 5.46 -0.85 4.04
CA SER A 173 6.10 -2.16 4.13
C SER A 173 6.38 -2.55 5.59
N PRO A 174 5.82 -3.67 6.08
CA PRO A 174 6.00 -4.07 7.48
C PRO A 174 7.41 -4.56 7.83
N TRP A 175 8.27 -4.75 6.82
CA TRP A 175 9.65 -5.24 6.99
C TRP A 175 10.69 -4.13 7.04
N GLN A 176 10.27 -2.89 6.87
CA GLN A 176 11.13 -1.73 6.98
C GLN A 176 11.06 -1.24 8.41
N ASN A 177 12.06 -1.54 9.18
CA ASN A 177 12.28 -1.18 10.58
C ASN A 177 10.99 -1.19 11.43
N SER A 178 10.95 -1.98 12.47
CA SER A 178 9.93 -1.85 13.50
C SER A 178 9.96 -0.41 14.02
N ILE A 179 9.04 0.42 13.49
CA ILE A 179 8.86 1.78 13.96
C ILE A 179 8.32 1.62 15.39
N SER A 180 9.23 1.65 16.36
CA SER A 180 8.85 1.83 17.75
C SER A 180 8.39 3.27 17.88
N THR A 181 7.09 3.50 17.75
CA THR A 181 6.51 4.82 17.99
C THR A 181 6.14 4.92 19.44
N GLU A 182 6.52 6.03 20.09
CA GLU A 182 6.08 6.30 21.46
C GLU A 182 4.55 6.28 21.56
N GLU A 183 4.03 5.70 22.65
CA GLU A 183 2.61 5.79 22.96
C GLU A 183 2.32 7.18 23.52
N VAL A 184 1.49 7.94 22.82
CA VAL A 184 0.96 9.22 23.28
C VAL A 184 -0.55 9.09 23.55
N GLU A 185 -1.06 9.97 24.41
CA GLU A 185 -2.50 10.06 24.66
C GLU A 185 -3.26 10.40 23.37
N GLU A 186 -4.55 10.07 23.33
CA GLU A 186 -5.41 10.49 22.21
C GLU A 186 -5.45 12.03 22.12
N PRO A 187 -5.40 12.57 20.88
CA PRO A 187 -5.60 14.00 20.70
C PRO A 187 -6.95 14.40 21.29
N ASP A 188 -6.95 15.49 22.06
CA ASP A 188 -8.17 16.01 22.66
C ASP A 188 -8.97 16.82 21.62
N PRO A 189 -10.16 16.39 21.22
CA PRO A 189 -10.96 17.11 20.24
C PRO A 189 -11.41 18.49 20.73
N ASP A 190 -11.44 18.72 22.05
CA ASP A 190 -11.85 20.01 22.64
C ASP A 190 -10.73 21.07 22.56
N VAL A 191 -9.50 20.68 22.22
CA VAL A 191 -8.35 21.60 22.02
C VAL A 191 -8.36 22.22 20.62
N GLN A 192 -9.21 21.77 19.71
CA GLN A 192 -9.32 22.35 18.38
C GLN A 192 -9.64 23.85 18.48
N ASP A 193 -8.71 24.69 18.02
CA ASP A 193 -8.90 26.15 17.97
C ASP A 193 -9.64 26.56 16.68
N PRO A 194 -10.93 26.88 16.73
CA PRO A 194 -11.70 27.27 15.54
C PRO A 194 -11.18 28.58 14.89
N GLU A 195 -10.56 29.46 15.69
CA GLU A 195 -9.94 30.70 15.19
C GLU A 195 -8.71 30.37 14.33
N LEU A 196 -7.86 29.46 14.79
CA LEU A 196 -6.71 28.99 14.07
C LEU A 196 -7.12 28.32 12.75
N VAL A 197 -8.08 27.43 12.80
CA VAL A 197 -8.65 26.76 11.61
C VAL A 197 -9.17 27.79 10.62
N ARG A 198 -9.97 28.76 11.07
CA ARG A 198 -10.54 29.83 10.22
C ARG A 198 -9.47 30.69 9.58
N ARG A 199 -8.39 31.00 10.30
CA ARG A 199 -7.27 31.80 9.81
C ARG A 199 -6.43 31.05 8.77
N MET A 200 -6.17 29.74 8.99
CA MET A 200 -5.32 28.94 8.11
C MET A 200 -6.05 28.37 6.89
N ARG A 201 -7.36 28.09 7.02
CA ARG A 201 -8.17 27.47 5.95
C ARG A 201 -8.01 28.12 4.57
N PRO A 202 -7.94 29.44 4.41
CA PRO A 202 -7.77 30.05 3.09
C PRO A 202 -6.53 29.61 2.33
N SER A 203 -5.47 29.24 3.07
CA SER A 203 -4.18 28.84 2.51
C SER A 203 -4.08 27.32 2.29
N ILE A 204 -5.13 26.57 2.66
CA ILE A 204 -5.23 25.13 2.37
C ILE A 204 -5.98 24.96 1.05
N ILE A 205 -5.34 24.28 0.10
CA ILE A 205 -5.77 24.23 -1.29
C ILE A 205 -6.19 22.79 -1.64
N HIS A 206 -7.34 22.64 -2.29
CA HIS A 206 -7.70 21.37 -2.92
C HIS A 206 -7.02 21.27 -4.29
N VAL A 207 -6.13 20.29 -4.44
CA VAL A 207 -5.33 20.10 -5.66
C VAL A 207 -6.03 19.08 -6.54
N LEU A 208 -6.30 19.48 -7.79
CA LEU A 208 -6.98 18.68 -8.80
C LEU A 208 -6.04 18.45 -9.98
N GLY A 209 -5.63 17.22 -10.21
CA GLY A 209 -4.77 16.84 -11.33
C GLY A 209 -5.54 16.00 -12.36
N ASP A 210 -5.53 16.41 -13.61
CA ASP A 210 -6.10 15.61 -14.70
C ASP A 210 -4.96 14.90 -15.45
N ALA A 211 -4.89 13.59 -15.30
CA ALA A 211 -3.96 12.69 -15.99
C ALA A 211 -4.69 12.04 -17.18
N GLU A 212 -4.73 12.75 -18.32
CA GLU A 212 -5.50 12.36 -19.51
C GLU A 212 -5.03 11.01 -20.08
N GLU A 213 -3.72 10.74 -20.10
CA GLU A 213 -3.14 9.51 -20.63
C GLU A 213 -3.60 8.26 -19.85
N CYS A 214 -3.87 8.41 -18.54
CA CYS A 214 -4.34 7.33 -17.67
C CYS A 214 -5.86 7.36 -17.46
N SER A 215 -6.59 8.33 -18.03
CA SER A 215 -8.03 8.58 -17.79
C SER A 215 -8.35 8.66 -16.29
N ARG A 216 -7.41 9.21 -15.50
CA ARG A 216 -7.51 9.32 -14.05
C ARG A 216 -7.54 10.79 -13.64
N ARG A 217 -8.37 11.06 -12.64
CA ARG A 217 -8.35 12.32 -11.92
C ARG A 217 -7.68 12.07 -10.57
N LEU A 218 -6.53 12.71 -10.36
CA LEU A 218 -5.81 12.70 -9.10
C LEU A 218 -6.30 13.87 -8.26
N MET A 219 -6.51 13.63 -6.98
CA MET A 219 -7.04 14.63 -6.06
C MET A 219 -6.33 14.50 -4.71
N GLY A 220 -6.01 15.65 -4.14
CA GLY A 220 -5.35 15.73 -2.84
C GLY A 220 -5.41 17.15 -2.28
N SER A 221 -4.62 17.38 -1.28
CA SER A 221 -4.50 18.68 -0.60
C SER A 221 -3.15 19.32 -0.93
N GLY A 222 -3.05 20.59 -0.66
CA GLY A 222 -1.82 21.36 -0.71
C GLY A 222 -1.95 22.58 0.20
N PHE A 223 -0.88 23.31 0.35
CA PHE A 223 -0.91 24.57 1.10
C PHE A 223 -0.02 25.61 0.45
N VAL A 224 -0.40 26.87 0.60
CA VAL A 224 0.40 28.00 0.10
C VAL A 224 1.61 28.16 1.00
N ALA A 225 2.81 28.00 0.44
CA ALA A 225 4.08 28.02 1.15
C ALA A 225 4.88 29.34 0.94
N ALA A 226 4.61 29.99 -0.18
CA ALA A 226 5.12 31.32 -0.53
C ALA A 226 4.16 31.98 -1.53
N ASP A 227 4.37 33.25 -1.84
CA ASP A 227 3.56 33.95 -2.83
C ASP A 227 3.55 33.20 -4.16
N ASP A 228 2.36 32.84 -4.65
CA ASP A 228 2.12 32.09 -5.88
C ASP A 228 2.63 30.62 -5.89
N TYR A 229 3.13 30.11 -4.76
CA TYR A 229 3.64 28.74 -4.65
C TYR A 229 2.86 27.88 -3.66
N VAL A 230 2.45 26.71 -4.14
CA VAL A 230 1.74 25.70 -3.34
C VAL A 230 2.59 24.43 -3.24
N ILE A 231 2.74 23.91 -2.04
CA ILE A 231 3.36 22.59 -1.80
C ILE A 231 2.26 21.53 -1.71
N THR A 232 2.52 20.38 -2.32
CA THR A 232 1.71 19.17 -2.26
C THR A 232 2.60 17.93 -2.35
N ASN A 233 2.04 16.74 -2.26
CA ASN A 233 2.79 15.51 -2.52
C ASN A 233 3.02 15.28 -4.02
N ALA A 234 4.14 14.64 -4.37
CA ALA A 234 4.44 14.30 -5.76
C ALA A 234 3.41 13.33 -6.35
N HIS A 235 2.94 12.35 -5.55
CA HIS A 235 1.94 11.39 -6.02
C HIS A 235 0.58 12.03 -6.35
N VAL A 236 0.26 13.21 -5.80
CA VAL A 236 -0.98 13.95 -6.10
C VAL A 236 -0.96 14.52 -7.51
N VAL A 237 0.23 14.78 -8.05
CA VAL A 237 0.40 15.38 -9.40
C VAL A 237 1.19 14.48 -10.35
N ALA A 238 1.38 13.21 -9.98
CA ALA A 238 2.13 12.25 -10.79
C ALA A 238 1.45 11.99 -12.13
N GLY A 239 2.16 12.24 -13.25
CA GLY A 239 1.64 12.02 -14.60
C GLY A 239 0.51 12.96 -15.02
N THR A 240 0.25 14.05 -14.27
CA THR A 240 -0.74 15.05 -14.65
C THR A 240 -0.18 15.99 -15.72
N GLN A 241 -1.01 16.33 -16.69
CA GLN A 241 -0.69 17.33 -17.72
C GLN A 241 -1.19 18.71 -17.29
N THR A 242 -2.32 18.77 -16.61
CA THR A 242 -2.90 20.00 -16.08
C THR A 242 -3.19 19.85 -14.60
N VAL A 243 -2.82 20.86 -13.82
CA VAL A 243 -3.12 20.94 -12.40
C VAL A 243 -3.97 22.16 -12.14
N ARG A 244 -5.06 22.01 -11.40
CA ARG A 244 -5.92 23.09 -10.97
C ARG A 244 -6.00 23.14 -9.46
N LEU A 245 -6.01 24.33 -8.94
CA LEU A 245 -6.13 24.64 -7.52
C LEU A 245 -7.54 25.15 -7.25
N ASP A 246 -8.31 24.41 -6.49
CA ASP A 246 -9.60 24.88 -5.99
C ASP A 246 -9.38 25.66 -4.70
N THR A 247 -9.56 26.97 -4.81
CA THR A 247 -9.24 27.95 -3.78
C THR A 247 -10.48 28.74 -3.35
N LYS A 248 -10.37 29.47 -2.24
CA LYS A 248 -11.44 30.42 -1.83
C LYS A 248 -11.74 31.51 -2.88
N LEU A 249 -10.81 31.76 -3.82
CA LEU A 249 -10.93 32.72 -4.91
C LEU A 249 -11.38 32.08 -6.22
N GLY A 250 -11.77 30.81 -6.20
CA GLY A 250 -12.16 30.02 -7.35
C GLY A 250 -11.02 29.13 -7.88
N LEU A 251 -11.28 28.49 -9.01
CA LEU A 251 -10.32 27.60 -9.66
C LEU A 251 -9.20 28.42 -10.32
N LYS A 252 -7.96 28.00 -10.05
CA LYS A 252 -6.74 28.59 -10.62
C LYS A 252 -5.94 27.50 -11.32
N ASP A 253 -5.37 27.81 -12.47
CA ASP A 253 -4.44 26.90 -13.13
C ASP A 253 -3.07 26.98 -12.46
N ALA A 254 -2.39 25.83 -12.41
CA ALA A 254 -1.05 25.73 -11.84
C ALA A 254 -0.15 24.84 -12.70
N THR A 255 1.15 25.09 -12.62
CA THR A 255 2.19 24.28 -13.25
C THR A 255 3.10 23.68 -12.21
N VAL A 256 3.53 22.43 -12.42
CA VAL A 256 4.50 21.77 -11.55
C VAL A 256 5.87 22.36 -11.85
N VAL A 257 6.48 23.05 -10.89
CA VAL A 257 7.81 23.68 -11.01
C VAL A 257 8.91 22.93 -10.29
N TYR A 258 8.54 22.06 -9.35
CA TYR A 258 9.44 21.13 -8.69
C TYR A 258 8.71 19.82 -8.48
N TYR A 259 9.40 18.70 -8.71
CA TYR A 259 8.85 17.38 -8.55
C TYR A 259 9.93 16.41 -8.08
N ASN A 260 9.72 15.83 -6.91
CA ASN A 260 10.65 14.87 -6.33
C ASN A 260 9.89 13.62 -5.88
N PRO A 261 9.95 12.52 -6.65
CA PRO A 261 9.28 11.28 -6.34
C PRO A 261 9.91 10.54 -5.14
N ASP A 262 11.19 10.81 -4.86
CA ASP A 262 11.92 10.14 -3.79
C ASP A 262 11.40 10.54 -2.41
N VAL A 263 11.21 11.83 -2.18
CA VAL A 263 10.68 12.36 -0.91
C VAL A 263 9.19 12.65 -0.95
N ASP A 264 8.54 12.38 -2.09
CA ASP A 264 7.12 12.60 -2.32
C ASP A 264 6.68 14.06 -2.12
N VAL A 265 7.42 15.00 -2.72
CA VAL A 265 7.12 16.44 -2.65
C VAL A 265 7.04 17.03 -4.06
N ALA A 266 6.04 17.86 -4.29
CA ALA A 266 5.92 18.69 -5.48
C ALA A 266 5.62 20.16 -5.10
N VAL A 267 6.12 21.08 -5.91
CA VAL A 267 5.80 22.51 -5.81
C VAL A 267 5.08 22.94 -7.08
N LEU A 268 3.96 23.60 -6.88
CA LEU A 268 3.09 24.13 -7.93
C LEU A 268 3.22 25.66 -7.95
N HIS A 269 3.31 26.22 -9.11
CA HIS A 269 3.26 27.67 -9.31
C HIS A 269 1.94 28.06 -9.98
N SER A 270 1.23 29.00 -9.38
CA SER A 270 -0.02 29.58 -9.91
C SER A 270 0.07 31.08 -9.86
N ARG A 271 0.15 31.72 -11.04
CA ARG A 271 0.27 33.17 -11.16
C ARG A 271 -0.93 33.88 -10.56
N ASP A 272 -0.68 34.94 -9.82
CA ASP A 272 -1.71 35.77 -9.17
C ASP A 272 -2.65 34.94 -8.28
N LEU A 273 -2.08 34.03 -7.47
CA LEU A 273 -2.84 33.20 -6.57
C LEU A 273 -3.64 34.02 -5.55
N GLY A 274 -3.01 35.09 -5.03
CA GLY A 274 -3.68 36.08 -4.16
C GLY A 274 -4.10 35.54 -2.80
N ILE A 275 -3.38 34.54 -2.29
CA ILE A 275 -3.62 33.89 -1.00
C ILE A 275 -2.34 33.94 -0.19
N ASP A 276 -2.46 34.36 1.07
CA ASP A 276 -1.32 34.46 1.98
C ASP A 276 -0.71 33.09 2.28
N PRO A 277 0.62 32.98 2.34
CA PRO A 277 1.29 31.73 2.70
C PRO A 277 1.08 31.38 4.19
N LEU A 278 1.13 30.09 4.48
CA LEU A 278 1.21 29.63 5.87
C LEU A 278 2.56 29.98 6.47
N PRO A 279 2.61 30.38 7.74
CA PRO A 279 3.87 30.56 8.44
C PRO A 279 4.57 29.21 8.64
N TRP A 280 5.87 29.19 8.40
CA TRP A 280 6.69 28.01 8.74
C TRP A 280 6.92 27.92 10.23
N ALA A 281 6.87 26.69 10.76
CA ALA A 281 7.28 26.41 12.14
C ALA A 281 8.77 26.77 12.31
N GLN A 282 9.09 27.41 13.43
CA GLN A 282 10.48 27.81 13.74
C GLN A 282 11.26 26.63 14.31
N ASP A 283 10.59 25.82 15.12
CA ASP A 283 11.17 24.66 15.78
C ASP A 283 10.45 23.37 15.33
N PRO A 284 11.16 22.23 15.27
CA PRO A 284 10.54 20.94 15.04
C PRO A 284 9.57 20.57 16.15
N ALA A 285 8.44 19.96 15.79
CA ALA A 285 7.50 19.45 16.77
C ALA A 285 8.11 18.33 17.61
N GLN A 286 7.68 18.23 18.86
CA GLN A 286 8.14 17.25 19.83
C GLN A 286 7.07 16.19 20.12
N THR A 287 7.50 15.06 20.67
CA THR A 287 6.58 14.00 21.13
C THR A 287 5.60 14.56 22.18
N GLY A 288 4.32 14.33 21.95
CA GLY A 288 3.23 14.81 22.79
C GLY A 288 2.62 16.15 22.36
N ASP A 289 3.24 16.86 21.40
CA ASP A 289 2.67 18.10 20.89
C ASP A 289 1.33 17.84 20.18
N ASP A 290 0.36 18.70 20.46
CA ASP A 290 -0.89 18.72 19.73
C ASP A 290 -0.68 19.33 18.34
N ALA A 291 -1.37 18.78 17.36
CA ALA A 291 -1.28 19.19 15.98
C ALA A 291 -2.63 19.03 15.28
N MET A 292 -2.78 19.62 14.10
CA MET A 292 -3.94 19.42 13.24
C MET A 292 -3.51 19.04 11.83
N VAL A 293 -4.14 18.01 11.27
CA VAL A 293 -4.04 17.67 9.86
C VAL A 293 -5.16 18.39 9.12
N MET A 294 -4.82 19.23 8.16
CA MET A 294 -5.79 20.01 7.39
C MET A 294 -5.79 19.57 5.93
N GLY A 295 -6.98 19.38 5.35
CA GLY A 295 -7.07 18.96 3.96
C GLY A 295 -8.50 18.74 3.46
N PHE A 296 -8.61 17.93 2.40
CA PHE A 296 -9.86 17.61 1.71
C PHE A 296 -10.05 16.10 1.62
N PRO A 297 -10.43 15.44 2.75
CA PRO A 297 -10.58 13.99 2.79
C PRO A 297 -11.60 13.52 1.77
N HIS A 298 -11.26 12.45 1.05
CA HIS A 298 -12.07 11.84 -0.02
C HIS A 298 -12.51 12.83 -1.12
N SER A 299 -11.74 13.93 -1.33
CA SER A 299 -12.13 15.06 -2.20
C SER A 299 -13.48 15.69 -1.80
N GLY A 300 -13.82 15.56 -0.54
CA GLY A 300 -14.98 16.16 0.09
C GLY A 300 -14.74 17.62 0.49
N PRO A 301 -15.56 18.15 1.40
CA PRO A 301 -15.33 19.47 1.96
C PRO A 301 -14.04 19.52 2.78
N PHE A 302 -13.53 20.75 2.98
CA PHE A 302 -12.39 20.98 3.87
C PHE A 302 -12.66 20.41 5.26
N ASP A 303 -11.63 19.77 5.81
CA ASP A 303 -11.65 19.22 7.16
C ASP A 303 -10.35 19.52 7.91
N ALA A 304 -10.41 19.55 9.23
CA ALA A 304 -9.30 19.78 10.14
C ALA A 304 -9.42 18.80 11.31
N GLU A 305 -8.59 17.77 11.29
CA GLU A 305 -8.57 16.68 12.26
C GLU A 305 -7.45 16.86 13.28
N MET A 306 -7.78 16.71 14.56
CA MET A 306 -6.78 16.73 15.62
C MET A 306 -5.86 15.53 15.54
N ALA A 307 -4.59 15.79 15.79
CA ALA A 307 -3.55 14.79 15.85
C ALA A 307 -2.59 15.10 17.01
N ARG A 308 -1.83 14.10 17.44
CA ARG A 308 -0.75 14.28 18.43
C ARG A 308 0.54 13.68 17.87
N VAL A 309 1.61 14.45 17.93
CA VAL A 309 2.93 14.02 17.46
C VAL A 309 3.43 12.89 18.34
N ARG A 310 3.83 11.77 17.74
CA ARG A 310 4.37 10.61 18.46
C ARG A 310 5.88 10.60 18.47
N ASP A 311 6.48 10.73 17.29
CA ASP A 311 7.93 10.68 17.14
C ASP A 311 8.36 11.28 15.81
N ARG A 312 9.61 11.69 15.71
CA ARG A 312 10.30 12.03 14.47
C ARG A 312 11.28 10.91 14.14
N ILE A 313 11.04 10.24 13.03
CA ILE A 313 11.78 9.05 12.63
C ILE A 313 12.28 9.16 11.20
N THR A 314 13.39 8.50 10.90
CA THR A 314 13.82 8.28 9.53
C THR A 314 13.19 7.00 9.02
N ILE A 315 12.34 7.11 8.00
CA ILE A 315 11.69 5.99 7.34
C ILE A 315 12.49 5.66 6.09
N SER A 316 12.84 4.38 5.92
CA SER A 316 13.44 3.85 4.71
C SER A 316 12.40 3.09 3.90
N GLY A 317 12.18 3.48 2.65
CA GLY A 317 11.14 2.91 1.80
C GLY A 317 11.33 3.19 0.32
N PRO A 318 10.48 2.61 -0.56
CA PRO A 318 10.52 2.91 -1.98
C PRO A 318 10.07 4.36 -2.25
N ASP A 319 10.39 4.86 -3.45
CA ASP A 319 9.81 6.08 -4.01
C ASP A 319 8.31 5.90 -4.32
N ILE A 320 7.64 6.94 -4.82
CA ILE A 320 6.20 6.87 -5.15
C ILE A 320 5.87 5.91 -6.29
N TYR A 321 6.85 5.46 -7.06
CA TYR A 321 6.72 4.48 -8.15
C TYR A 321 7.09 3.07 -7.71
N SER A 322 7.31 2.86 -6.41
CA SER A 322 7.76 1.59 -5.84
C SER A 322 9.15 1.13 -6.34
N HIS A 323 10.00 2.08 -6.74
CA HIS A 323 11.38 1.82 -7.13
C HIS A 323 12.36 2.29 -6.05
N GLY A 324 13.55 1.68 -6.04
CA GLY A 324 14.66 2.12 -5.21
C GLY A 324 14.45 1.97 -3.71
N HIS A 325 15.30 2.66 -2.97
CA HIS A 325 15.29 2.74 -1.51
C HIS A 325 15.65 4.16 -1.13
N VAL A 326 14.75 4.86 -0.48
CA VAL A 326 14.88 6.27 -0.12
C VAL A 326 14.67 6.42 1.38
N GLU A 327 15.52 7.21 2.03
CA GLU A 327 15.35 7.59 3.42
C GLU A 327 14.65 8.94 3.51
N ARG A 328 13.65 9.02 4.39
CA ARG A 328 12.86 10.23 4.63
C ARG A 328 12.73 10.49 6.12
N ASP A 329 12.97 11.71 6.54
CA ASP A 329 12.58 12.16 7.88
C ASP A 329 11.07 12.40 7.90
N SER A 330 10.40 11.81 8.87
CA SER A 330 8.96 11.84 8.97
C SER A 330 8.49 11.94 10.41
N TYR A 331 7.38 12.62 10.62
CA TYR A 331 6.66 12.55 11.89
C TYR A 331 5.67 11.39 11.86
N THR A 332 5.61 10.65 12.95
CA THR A 332 4.49 9.76 13.23
C THR A 332 3.52 10.50 14.14
N VAL A 333 2.24 10.39 13.83
CA VAL A 333 1.19 11.06 14.62
C VAL A 333 0.12 10.05 15.03
N ARG A 334 -0.55 10.33 16.15
CA ARG A 334 -1.79 9.69 16.54
C ARG A 334 -2.94 10.58 16.10
N GLY A 335 -3.78 10.11 15.19
CA GLY A 335 -4.90 10.87 14.63
C GLY A 335 -5.52 10.14 13.43
N SER A 336 -6.63 10.66 12.94
CA SER A 336 -7.36 10.10 11.79
C SER A 336 -6.95 10.79 10.52
N ILE A 337 -5.95 10.23 9.80
CA ILE A 337 -5.55 10.73 8.48
C ILE A 337 -6.29 9.94 7.40
N GLN A 338 -7.01 10.63 6.53
CA GLN A 338 -7.84 10.03 5.50
C GLN A 338 -7.26 10.27 4.11
N GLN A 339 -7.64 9.42 3.15
CA GLN A 339 -7.27 9.63 1.75
C GLN A 339 -7.80 10.98 1.26
N GLY A 340 -6.97 11.75 0.59
CA GLY A 340 -7.28 13.13 0.17
C GLY A 340 -6.61 14.20 1.04
N ASN A 341 -6.18 13.87 2.28
CA ASN A 341 -5.35 14.76 3.09
C ASN A 341 -3.89 14.83 2.59
N SER A 342 -3.50 13.93 1.67
CA SER A 342 -2.17 13.91 1.03
C SER A 342 -1.79 15.29 0.50
N GLY A 343 -0.63 15.80 0.89
CA GLY A 343 -0.13 17.12 0.54
C GLY A 343 -0.63 18.27 1.42
N GLY A 344 -1.61 18.02 2.29
CA GLY A 344 -2.03 18.98 3.30
C GLY A 344 -1.00 19.18 4.41
N PRO A 345 -1.01 20.32 5.10
CA PRO A 345 -0.07 20.60 6.18
C PRO A 345 -0.46 19.90 7.48
N LEU A 346 0.56 19.64 8.30
CA LEU A 346 0.43 19.41 9.73
C LEU A 346 0.76 20.76 10.43
N VAL A 347 -0.18 21.29 11.20
CA VAL A 347 -0.08 22.59 11.87
C VAL A 347 -0.27 22.45 13.38
#